data_9bcde1b460109353c01b0dbead298750
#
_entry.id   9bcde1b460109353c01b0dbead298750
#
_cell.length_a   1.000
_cell.length_b   1.000
_cell.length_c   1.000
_cell.angle_alpha   90.00
_cell.angle_beta   90.00
_cell.angle_gamma   90.00
#
_symmetry.space_group_name_H-M   'P 1'
#
loop_
_entity.id
_entity.type
_entity.pdbx_description
1 polymer ?
#
loop_
_entity_poly.entity_id
_entity_poly.type
_entity_poly.pdbx_seq_one_letter_code
_entity_poly.pdbx_strand_id
1 'polypeptide(L)'
;MISIYYPQMNMQVCPYCHRATMLVPTSVHTAHVSKDKGPNSFVTNIHHASTENNTFRTALWTGNRLQLTLMSLQPGEDIGLEVHPHTDQFLRIEQGHGVTQMGKSRDNLTFQQMVGPGSAIFVPAGAWHNLTNTGHMPLKLYSIYAPPNHPFGTVHETKAEAEKEE
;
A
#
# COMPACT_ATOMS: atom_id res chain seq x y z
N MET A 1 23.03 -0.89 -24.56
CA MET A 1 24.14 -1.69 -24.02
C MET A 1 24.01 -1.70 -22.50
N ILE A 2 23.63 -2.84 -21.92
CA ILE A 2 23.49 -3.00 -20.47
C ILE A 2 24.86 -3.44 -19.96
N SER A 3 25.52 -2.59 -19.17
CA SER A 3 26.80 -2.92 -18.53
C SER A 3 26.49 -3.74 -17.27
N ILE A 4 26.86 -5.02 -17.29
CA ILE A 4 26.77 -5.91 -16.14
C ILE A 4 28.04 -5.72 -15.32
N TYR A 5 27.89 -5.15 -14.12
CA TYR A 5 28.97 -4.98 -13.15
C TYR A 5 29.14 -6.29 -12.36
N TYR A 6 30.28 -6.97 -12.52
CA TYR A 6 30.68 -8.09 -11.66
C TYR A 6 31.58 -7.58 -10.52
N PRO A 7 31.17 -7.76 -9.24
CA PRO A 7 32.07 -7.45 -8.13
C PRO A 7 33.28 -8.43 -8.13
N GLN A 8 34.44 -7.89 -7.98
CA GLN A 8 35.69 -8.64 -7.84
C GLN A 8 35.63 -9.52 -6.58
N MET A 9 35.80 -10.83 -6.74
CA MET A 9 35.87 -11.77 -5.61
C MET A 9 37.27 -11.74 -5.04
N ASN A 10 37.44 -11.34 -3.78
CA ASN A 10 38.67 -11.52 -3.04
C ASN A 10 38.77 -12.98 -2.57
N MET A 11 39.66 -13.73 -3.15
CA MET A 11 40.02 -15.09 -2.68
C MET A 11 41.12 -15.01 -1.63
N GLN A 12 40.80 -15.39 -0.39
CA GLN A 12 41.80 -15.62 0.64
C GLN A 12 42.14 -17.10 0.69
N VAL A 13 43.39 -17.45 0.45
CA VAL A 13 43.88 -18.83 0.46
C VAL A 13 44.44 -19.16 1.84
N CYS A 14 43.96 -20.23 2.47
CA CYS A 14 44.48 -20.71 3.73
C CYS A 14 45.87 -21.37 3.50
N PRO A 15 46.92 -20.92 4.18
CA PRO A 15 48.28 -21.43 3.96
C PRO A 15 48.51 -22.87 4.42
N TYR A 16 47.60 -23.45 5.18
CA TYR A 16 47.74 -24.77 5.81
C TYR A 16 46.88 -25.91 5.24
N CYS A 17 45.86 -25.63 4.45
CA CYS A 17 44.90 -26.69 4.09
C CYS A 17 44.68 -26.90 2.59
N HIS A 18 45.31 -26.20 1.69
CA HIS A 18 45.17 -26.32 0.23
C HIS A 18 43.71 -26.39 -0.28
N ARG A 19 42.72 -25.97 0.54
CA ARG A 19 41.32 -25.94 0.20
C ARG A 19 40.82 -24.48 0.22
N ALA A 20 40.37 -24.00 -0.92
CA ALA A 20 39.70 -22.71 -1.01
C ALA A 20 38.31 -22.81 -0.34
N THR A 21 38.13 -22.15 0.80
CA THR A 21 36.79 -21.93 1.38
C THR A 21 36.22 -20.66 0.78
N MET A 22 35.16 -20.80 0.02
CA MET A 22 34.34 -19.65 -0.36
C MET A 22 33.64 -19.12 0.87
N LEU A 23 34.02 -17.94 1.35
CA LEU A 23 33.20 -17.16 2.27
C LEU A 23 32.04 -16.61 1.47
N VAL A 24 30.85 -17.23 1.61
CA VAL A 24 29.61 -16.68 1.12
C VAL A 24 29.30 -15.47 2.01
N PRO A 25 29.18 -14.25 1.46
CA PRO A 25 28.77 -13.12 2.27
C PRO A 25 27.35 -13.37 2.79
N THR A 26 27.20 -13.47 4.12
CA THR A 26 25.95 -13.77 4.85
C THR A 26 25.02 -12.58 5.00
N SER A 27 25.02 -11.64 4.09
CA SER A 27 23.98 -10.62 4.03
C SER A 27 23.77 -10.16 2.59
N VAL A 28 22.95 -10.90 1.85
CA VAL A 28 22.26 -10.28 0.73
C VAL A 28 21.18 -9.39 1.37
N HIS A 29 21.51 -8.13 1.58
CA HIS A 29 20.45 -7.11 1.68
C HIS A 29 19.80 -7.11 0.31
N THR A 30 18.72 -7.86 0.16
CA THR A 30 17.77 -7.63 -0.93
C THR A 30 17.26 -6.21 -0.71
N ALA A 31 17.80 -5.27 -1.48
CA ALA A 31 17.17 -3.95 -1.57
C ALA A 31 15.72 -4.20 -1.96
N HIS A 32 14.78 -3.96 -1.04
CA HIS A 32 13.36 -4.01 -1.32
C HIS A 32 13.13 -2.95 -2.41
N VAL A 33 12.98 -3.40 -3.65
CA VAL A 33 12.60 -2.49 -4.73
C VAL A 33 11.21 -1.99 -4.38
N SER A 34 11.12 -0.72 -4.01
CA SER A 34 9.84 -0.10 -3.66
C SER A 34 8.84 -0.31 -4.80
N LYS A 35 7.64 -0.75 -4.46
CA LYS A 35 6.52 -0.84 -5.40
C LYS A 35 6.01 0.55 -5.83
N ASP A 36 6.32 1.59 -5.05
CA ASP A 36 5.97 2.99 -5.32
C ASP A 36 6.77 3.53 -6.53
N LYS A 37 6.07 3.95 -7.56
CA LYS A 37 6.61 4.45 -8.83
C LYS A 37 6.75 5.99 -8.88
N GLY A 38 6.28 6.66 -7.82
CA GLY A 38 6.42 8.12 -7.71
C GLY A 38 7.87 8.58 -7.53
N PRO A 39 8.13 9.86 -7.81
CA PRO A 39 7.25 10.85 -8.45
C PRO A 39 7.32 10.79 -10.00
N ASN A 40 7.88 9.75 -10.59
CA ASN A 40 8.09 9.64 -12.03
C ASN A 40 6.76 9.45 -12.79
N SER A 41 6.75 9.81 -14.07
CA SER A 41 5.62 9.52 -14.96
C SER A 41 5.38 8.02 -15.02
N PHE A 42 4.13 7.60 -14.81
CA PHE A 42 3.77 6.19 -14.72
C PHE A 42 2.38 5.95 -15.32
N VAL A 43 2.23 4.85 -16.03
CA VAL A 43 0.96 4.38 -16.58
C VAL A 43 0.76 2.93 -16.22
N THR A 44 -0.42 2.58 -15.74
CA THR A 44 -0.79 1.21 -15.38
C THR A 44 -2.27 0.95 -15.63
N ASN A 45 -2.67 -0.31 -15.74
CA ASN A 45 -4.06 -0.70 -15.60
C ASN A 45 -4.41 -0.75 -14.12
N ILE A 46 -5.12 0.27 -13.63
CA ILE A 46 -5.41 0.42 -12.21
C ILE A 46 -6.35 -0.67 -11.68
N HIS A 47 -7.29 -1.14 -12.49
CA HIS A 47 -8.17 -2.26 -12.13
C HIS A 47 -7.34 -3.52 -11.86
N HIS A 48 -6.44 -3.86 -12.76
CA HIS A 48 -5.56 -5.03 -12.61
C HIS A 48 -4.64 -4.88 -11.39
N ALA A 49 -3.98 -3.73 -11.25
CA ALA A 49 -3.12 -3.47 -10.09
C ALA A 49 -3.88 -3.60 -8.75
N SER A 50 -5.13 -3.10 -8.69
CA SER A 50 -5.95 -3.17 -7.47
C SER A 50 -6.40 -4.60 -7.16
N THR A 51 -6.86 -5.34 -8.17
CA THR A 51 -7.39 -6.70 -7.98
C THR A 51 -6.31 -7.72 -7.64
N GLU A 52 -5.08 -7.52 -8.11
CA GLU A 52 -3.92 -8.36 -7.78
C GLU A 52 -3.25 -8.00 -6.45
N ASN A 53 -3.50 -6.81 -5.91
CA ASN A 53 -2.95 -6.42 -4.62
C ASN A 53 -3.54 -7.28 -3.49
N ASN A 54 -2.67 -7.90 -2.67
CA ASN A 54 -3.08 -8.72 -1.53
C ASN A 54 -2.65 -8.14 -0.18
N THR A 55 -1.91 -7.04 -0.17
CA THR A 55 -1.51 -6.34 1.05
C THR A 55 -2.65 -5.46 1.57
N PHE A 56 -2.69 -5.22 2.86
CA PHE A 56 -3.66 -4.28 3.44
C PHE A 56 -3.54 -2.89 2.80
N ARG A 57 -2.29 -2.36 2.68
CA ARG A 57 -2.02 -1.08 2.00
C ARG A 57 -0.69 -1.13 1.27
N THR A 58 -0.65 -0.67 0.02
CA THR A 58 0.59 -0.48 -0.74
C THR A 58 0.55 0.85 -1.48
N ALA A 59 1.51 1.74 -1.20
CA ALA A 59 1.71 2.94 -2.01
C ALA A 59 2.18 2.52 -3.41
N LEU A 60 1.39 2.88 -4.43
CA LEU A 60 1.71 2.59 -5.82
C LEU A 60 2.38 3.78 -6.51
N TRP A 61 1.97 4.98 -6.16
CA TRP A 61 2.54 6.21 -6.69
C TRP A 61 2.40 7.37 -5.70
N THR A 62 3.51 8.02 -5.38
CA THR A 62 3.57 9.17 -4.46
C THR A 62 4.25 10.35 -5.13
N GLY A 63 3.51 11.42 -5.33
CA GLY A 63 4.02 12.72 -5.80
C GLY A 63 3.91 13.80 -4.75
N ASN A 64 4.19 15.04 -5.13
CA ASN A 64 4.18 16.17 -4.18
C ASN A 64 2.78 16.56 -3.68
N ARG A 65 1.72 16.28 -4.46
CA ARG A 65 0.36 16.76 -4.18
C ARG A 65 -0.70 15.68 -4.27
N LEU A 66 -0.30 14.47 -4.62
CA LEU A 66 -1.20 13.34 -4.80
C LEU A 66 -0.47 12.05 -4.48
N GLN A 67 -1.16 11.14 -3.83
CA GLN A 67 -0.69 9.78 -3.60
C GLN A 67 -1.78 8.78 -3.99
N LEU A 68 -1.39 7.69 -4.61
CA LEU A 68 -2.27 6.56 -4.88
C LEU A 68 -1.78 5.34 -4.12
N THR A 69 -2.70 4.73 -3.36
CA THR A 69 -2.48 3.47 -2.65
C THR A 69 -3.47 2.40 -3.12
N LEU A 70 -3.03 1.16 -3.08
CA LEU A 70 -3.86 -0.02 -3.28
C LEU A 70 -4.18 -0.64 -1.92
N MET A 71 -5.39 -1.17 -1.76
CA MET A 71 -5.80 -1.83 -0.51
C MET A 71 -6.55 -3.14 -0.78
N SER A 72 -6.41 -4.06 0.17
CA SER A 72 -7.15 -5.32 0.20
C SER A 72 -7.63 -5.57 1.63
N LEU A 73 -8.96 -5.52 1.84
CA LEU A 73 -9.59 -5.78 3.12
C LEU A 73 -10.20 -7.19 3.10
N GLN A 74 -9.85 -8.03 4.06
CA GLN A 74 -10.45 -9.34 4.19
C GLN A 74 -11.91 -9.24 4.65
N PRO A 75 -12.75 -10.27 4.49
CA PRO A 75 -14.10 -10.27 5.02
C PRO A 75 -14.15 -9.89 6.51
N GLY A 76 -14.93 -8.87 6.84
CA GLY A 76 -15.04 -8.30 8.18
C GLY A 76 -13.98 -7.25 8.54
N GLU A 77 -12.92 -7.08 7.75
CA GLU A 77 -11.94 -6.00 7.97
C GLU A 77 -12.47 -4.65 7.51
N ASP A 78 -11.90 -3.59 8.05
CA ASP A 78 -12.14 -2.20 7.69
C ASP A 78 -10.82 -1.42 7.55
N ILE A 79 -10.89 -0.20 7.00
CA ILE A 79 -9.72 0.69 6.88
C ILE A 79 -9.29 1.30 8.21
N GLY A 80 -10.09 1.17 9.28
CA GLY A 80 -9.98 1.92 10.52
C GLY A 80 -10.86 3.18 10.50
N LEU A 81 -11.46 3.54 11.65
CA LEU A 81 -12.19 4.80 11.76
C LEU A 81 -11.20 5.96 11.89
N GLU A 82 -11.04 6.71 10.81
CA GLU A 82 -9.99 7.72 10.66
C GLU A 82 -10.54 9.09 10.23
N VAL A 83 -9.71 10.12 10.39
CA VAL A 83 -9.96 11.48 9.89
C VAL A 83 -8.66 12.08 9.35
N HIS A 84 -8.71 12.70 8.18
CA HIS A 84 -7.59 13.42 7.59
C HIS A 84 -7.89 14.92 7.62
N PRO A 85 -7.32 15.71 8.56
CA PRO A 85 -7.72 17.12 8.74
C PRO A 85 -7.47 18.02 7.53
N HIS A 86 -6.48 17.66 6.68
CA HIS A 86 -5.99 18.50 5.60
C HIS A 86 -5.88 17.79 4.25
N THR A 87 -6.42 16.56 4.15
CA THR A 87 -6.33 15.72 2.97
C THR A 87 -7.72 15.28 2.51
N ASP A 88 -8.09 15.62 1.29
CA ASP A 88 -9.21 15.01 0.63
C ASP A 88 -8.84 13.60 0.20
N GLN A 89 -9.78 12.66 0.32
CA GLN A 89 -9.57 11.28 -0.07
C GLN A 89 -10.64 10.82 -1.05
N PHE A 90 -10.22 10.14 -2.09
CA PHE A 90 -11.08 9.45 -3.03
C PHE A 90 -10.80 7.95 -2.96
N LEU A 91 -11.84 7.12 -2.80
CA LEU A 91 -11.70 5.67 -2.86
C LEU A 91 -12.57 5.12 -3.99
N ARG A 92 -12.05 4.13 -4.70
CA ARG A 92 -12.82 3.39 -5.69
C ARG A 92 -12.74 1.89 -5.44
N ILE A 93 -13.91 1.27 -5.42
CA ILE A 93 -14.04 -0.18 -5.25
C ILE A 93 -13.90 -0.85 -6.61
N GLU A 94 -12.97 -1.78 -6.71
CA GLU A 94 -12.73 -2.59 -7.91
C GLU A 94 -13.29 -4.00 -7.80
N GLN A 95 -13.37 -4.55 -6.57
CA GLN A 95 -13.91 -5.88 -6.30
C GLN A 95 -14.49 -5.94 -4.89
N GLY A 96 -15.50 -6.79 -4.67
CA GLY A 96 -16.10 -7.03 -3.36
C GLY A 96 -17.19 -6.00 -3.03
N HIS A 97 -17.77 -6.13 -1.82
CA HIS A 97 -18.85 -5.28 -1.33
C HIS A 97 -18.60 -4.85 0.09
N GLY A 98 -19.03 -3.65 0.44
CA GLY A 98 -18.83 -3.10 1.77
C GLY A 98 -19.84 -2.03 2.13
N VAL A 99 -19.60 -1.42 3.29
CA VAL A 99 -20.33 -0.26 3.79
C VAL A 99 -19.34 0.85 4.07
N THR A 100 -19.57 2.02 3.52
CA THR A 100 -18.88 3.24 3.93
C THR A 100 -19.74 4.03 4.91
N GLN A 101 -19.09 4.60 5.94
CA GLN A 101 -19.71 5.46 6.94
C GLN A 101 -18.90 6.74 7.07
N MET A 102 -19.58 7.90 7.14
CA MET A 102 -18.93 9.19 7.28
C MET A 102 -19.72 10.12 8.21
N GLY A 103 -19.01 11.06 8.84
CA GLY A 103 -19.64 12.04 9.71
C GLY A 103 -18.71 13.15 10.17
N LYS A 104 -19.28 14.10 10.92
CA LYS A 104 -18.56 15.27 11.44
C LYS A 104 -17.72 14.95 12.68
N SER A 105 -18.02 13.87 13.37
CA SER A 105 -17.30 13.45 14.58
C SER A 105 -17.22 11.92 14.65
N ARG A 106 -16.29 11.41 15.42
CA ARG A 106 -16.05 9.98 15.63
C ARG A 106 -17.31 9.23 16.06
N ASP A 107 -18.12 9.84 16.89
CA ASP A 107 -19.31 9.23 17.50
C ASP A 107 -20.61 9.55 16.72
N ASN A 108 -20.52 10.27 15.60
CA ASN A 108 -21.69 10.70 14.83
C ASN A 108 -21.44 10.57 13.32
N LEU A 109 -21.48 9.32 12.85
CA LEU A 109 -21.33 8.95 11.43
C LEU A 109 -22.74 8.87 10.80
N THR A 110 -23.28 10.02 10.41
CA THR A 110 -24.65 10.15 9.91
C THR A 110 -24.85 9.72 8.47
N PHE A 111 -23.77 9.66 7.68
CA PHE A 111 -23.82 9.14 6.30
C PHE A 111 -23.42 7.67 6.31
N GLN A 112 -24.25 6.83 5.69
CA GLN A 112 -23.95 5.41 5.49
C GLN A 112 -24.45 4.97 4.13
N GLN A 113 -23.61 4.25 3.38
CA GLN A 113 -23.94 3.77 2.05
C GLN A 113 -23.28 2.41 1.77
N MET A 114 -24.06 1.50 1.17
CA MET A 114 -23.53 0.27 0.59
C MET A 114 -22.71 0.59 -0.66
N VAL A 115 -21.59 -0.10 -0.83
CA VAL A 115 -20.68 0.07 -1.95
C VAL A 115 -20.29 -1.28 -2.56
N GLY A 116 -19.99 -1.26 -3.86
CA GLY A 116 -19.56 -2.44 -4.63
C GLY A 116 -18.70 -2.02 -5.82
N PRO A 117 -18.37 -2.95 -6.72
CA PRO A 117 -17.50 -2.69 -7.86
C PRO A 117 -17.99 -1.48 -8.68
N GLY A 118 -17.08 -0.55 -8.96
CA GLY A 118 -17.36 0.70 -9.66
C GLY A 118 -17.83 1.86 -8.75
N SER A 119 -18.13 1.60 -7.47
CA SER A 119 -18.48 2.69 -6.53
C SER A 119 -17.30 3.62 -6.30
N ALA A 120 -17.58 4.92 -6.30
CA ALA A 120 -16.67 5.99 -5.95
C ALA A 120 -17.10 6.62 -4.62
N ILE A 121 -16.16 6.78 -3.69
CA ILE A 121 -16.37 7.37 -2.37
C ILE A 121 -15.52 8.64 -2.30
N PHE A 122 -16.13 9.76 -1.97
CA PHE A 122 -15.47 11.05 -1.80
C PHE A 122 -15.51 11.43 -0.32
N VAL A 123 -14.33 11.58 0.29
CA VAL A 123 -14.16 11.94 1.69
C VAL A 123 -13.52 13.32 1.76
N PRO A 124 -14.26 14.36 2.13
CA PRO A 124 -13.69 15.69 2.33
C PRO A 124 -12.73 15.72 3.52
N ALA A 125 -11.72 16.57 3.45
CA ALA A 125 -10.83 16.85 4.57
C ALA A 125 -11.66 17.17 5.85
N GLY A 126 -11.25 16.59 6.99
CA GLY A 126 -11.91 16.75 8.27
C GLY A 126 -13.15 15.86 8.48
N ALA A 127 -13.58 15.07 7.51
CA ALA A 127 -14.65 14.10 7.70
C ALA A 127 -14.13 12.81 8.35
N TRP A 128 -14.74 12.40 9.46
CA TRP A 128 -14.57 11.06 10.03
C TRP A 128 -15.17 10.03 9.11
N HIS A 129 -14.47 8.97 8.83
CA HIS A 129 -14.92 7.97 7.86
C HIS A 129 -14.37 6.58 8.16
N ASN A 130 -15.08 5.58 7.69
CA ASN A 130 -14.68 4.19 7.66
C ASN A 130 -15.26 3.49 6.43
N LEU A 131 -14.58 2.43 5.99
CA LEU A 131 -15.04 1.51 4.96
C LEU A 131 -14.83 0.09 5.47
N THR A 132 -15.93 -0.65 5.63
CA THR A 132 -15.91 -2.04 6.13
C THR A 132 -16.25 -3.01 5.01
N ASN A 133 -15.48 -4.07 4.87
CA ASN A 133 -15.83 -5.20 4.00
C ASN A 133 -16.93 -6.03 4.66
N THR A 134 -18.14 -5.97 4.11
CA THR A 134 -19.31 -6.74 4.58
C THR A 134 -19.61 -7.94 3.67
N GLY A 135 -18.79 -8.17 2.66
CA GLY A 135 -18.91 -9.30 1.73
C GLY A 135 -18.18 -10.56 2.21
N HIS A 136 -18.16 -11.57 1.35
CA HIS A 136 -17.57 -12.89 1.61
C HIS A 136 -16.22 -13.10 0.90
N MET A 137 -15.76 -12.09 0.17
CA MET A 137 -14.50 -12.08 -0.55
C MET A 137 -13.73 -10.80 -0.24
N PRO A 138 -12.40 -10.75 -0.51
CA PRO A 138 -11.63 -9.54 -0.29
C PRO A 138 -12.23 -8.33 -1.03
N LEU A 139 -12.34 -7.21 -0.33
CA LEU A 139 -12.69 -5.91 -0.88
C LEU A 139 -11.42 -5.27 -1.42
N LYS A 140 -11.33 -5.15 -2.74
CA LYS A 140 -10.19 -4.58 -3.45
C LYS A 140 -10.51 -3.17 -3.89
N LEU A 141 -9.63 -2.25 -3.59
CA LEU A 141 -9.83 -0.84 -3.91
C LEU A 141 -8.50 -0.12 -4.15
N TYR A 142 -8.59 1.04 -4.73
CA TYR A 142 -7.52 2.03 -4.63
C TYR A 142 -8.03 3.31 -3.97
N SER A 143 -7.10 3.99 -3.32
CA SER A 143 -7.35 5.28 -2.69
C SER A 143 -6.41 6.35 -3.24
N ILE A 144 -6.93 7.55 -3.42
CA ILE A 144 -6.16 8.73 -3.81
C ILE A 144 -6.26 9.75 -2.68
N TYR A 145 -5.12 10.22 -2.22
CA TYR A 145 -4.98 11.26 -1.20
C TYR A 145 -4.43 12.54 -1.83
N ALA A 146 -5.00 13.67 -1.50
CA ALA A 146 -4.56 14.98 -1.96
C ALA A 146 -4.59 16.00 -0.80
N PRO A 147 -3.42 16.37 -0.24
CA PRO A 147 -2.06 15.90 -0.53
C PRO A 147 -1.78 14.46 -0.04
N PRO A 148 -0.56 13.90 -0.29
CA PRO A 148 -0.14 12.60 0.22
C PRO A 148 -0.33 12.45 1.74
N ASN A 149 -0.78 11.26 2.17
CA ASN A 149 -1.06 10.97 3.57
C ASN A 149 -0.09 9.97 4.21
N HIS A 150 0.55 9.13 3.40
CA HIS A 150 1.49 8.12 3.88
C HIS A 150 2.90 8.39 3.35
N PRO A 151 3.96 7.91 4.04
CA PRO A 151 5.33 7.96 3.54
C PRO A 151 5.48 7.34 2.15
N PHE A 152 6.47 7.79 1.39
CA PHE A 152 6.85 7.16 0.11
C PHE A 152 7.21 5.69 0.34
N GLY A 153 6.68 4.81 -0.49
CA GLY A 153 6.99 3.39 -0.46
C GLY A 153 6.31 2.58 0.65
N THR A 154 5.32 3.17 1.36
CA THR A 154 4.54 2.47 2.39
C THR A 154 3.98 1.16 1.87
N VAL A 155 4.24 0.07 2.61
CA VAL A 155 3.64 -1.25 2.43
C VAL A 155 3.27 -1.79 3.80
N HIS A 156 1.98 -2.05 4.03
CA HIS A 156 1.48 -2.77 5.19
C HIS A 156 0.89 -4.09 4.71
N GLU A 157 1.50 -5.19 5.06
CA GLU A 157 1.00 -6.52 4.67
C GLU A 157 -0.35 -6.81 5.34
N THR A 158 -0.52 -6.35 6.58
CA THR A 158 -1.72 -6.57 7.39
C THR A 158 -2.24 -5.26 7.99
N LYS A 159 -3.52 -5.26 8.41
CA LYS A 159 -4.12 -4.16 9.17
C LYS A 159 -3.34 -3.89 10.47
N ALA A 160 -2.94 -4.95 11.17
CA ALA A 160 -2.20 -4.83 12.42
C ALA A 160 -0.81 -4.16 12.28
N GLU A 161 -0.21 -4.20 11.09
CA GLU A 161 1.01 -3.42 10.79
C GLU A 161 0.68 -1.94 10.61
N ALA A 162 -0.38 -1.62 9.87
CA ALA A 162 -0.82 -0.25 9.67
C ALA A 162 -1.14 0.45 11.01
N GLU A 163 -1.85 -0.23 11.91
CA GLU A 163 -2.25 0.30 13.24
C GLU A 163 -1.06 0.57 14.18
N LYS A 164 0.12 0.04 13.91
CA LYS A 164 1.34 0.30 14.71
C LYS A 164 2.10 1.55 14.26
N GLU A 165 1.84 2.01 13.06
CA GLU A 165 2.53 3.16 12.45
C GLU A 165 1.67 4.44 12.49
N GLU A 166 0.39 4.35 12.86
CA GLU A 166 -0.53 5.46 13.10
C GLU A 166 -0.53 5.89 14.57
#